data_e5dd1967024afd49c2d0de2445d48214
#
_entry.id   e5dd1967024afd49c2d0de2445d48214
#
_cell.length_a   1.000
_cell.length_b   1.000
_cell.length_c   1.000
_cell.angle_alpha   90.00
_cell.angle_beta   90.00
_cell.angle_gamma   90.00
#
_symmetry.space_group_name_H-M   'P 1'
#
loop_
_entity.id
_entity.type
_entity.pdbx_description
1 polymer ?
#
loop_
_entity_poly.entity_id
_entity_poly.type
_entity_poly.pdbx_seq_one_letter_code
_entity_poly.pdbx_strand_id
1 'polypeptide(L)'
;MTDTRQLFLERVRQALRMGARPGASQEIEPRGNIGYQGAGTDPAARFCQQFTAAGGQAHPVANRAIAIDKVLELVQAFDAQRILLGSGTFIDALGLRERLKLAGRHVDSADAARDTLFAADVGVSGVDYLVAETGSLVFLARPSEPRSLSLLPPVHIAIASVEQIIPDLFDFFDLASVREDGTPPSCISIITGPSKTGDIELKLVTGVHGPGEIHVILIAE
;
A
#
# COMPACT_ATOMS: atom_id res chain seq x y z
N MET A 1 -37.66 -9.61 20.91
CA MET A 1 -36.68 -8.51 21.07
C MET A 1 -36.11 -8.22 19.68
N THR A 2 -36.58 -7.14 19.05
CA THR A 2 -36.13 -6.74 17.71
C THR A 2 -34.65 -6.30 17.85
N ASP A 3 -33.78 -6.93 17.08
CA ASP A 3 -32.36 -6.71 17.15
C ASP A 3 -32.04 -5.22 16.87
N THR A 4 -31.50 -4.53 17.83
CA THR A 4 -31.11 -3.11 17.74
C THR A 4 -30.23 -2.82 16.52
N ARG A 5 -29.46 -3.81 16.09
CA ARG A 5 -28.66 -3.77 14.87
C ARG A 5 -29.54 -3.73 13.61
N GLN A 6 -30.58 -4.53 13.54
CA GLN A 6 -31.50 -4.52 12.38
C GLN A 6 -32.21 -3.17 12.25
N LEU A 7 -32.73 -2.63 13.36
CA LEU A 7 -33.35 -1.31 13.39
C LEU A 7 -32.38 -0.20 12.94
N PHE A 8 -31.11 -0.26 13.37
CA PHE A 8 -30.09 0.69 12.93
C PHE A 8 -29.84 0.57 11.42
N LEU A 9 -29.64 -0.63 10.90
CA LEU A 9 -29.40 -0.86 9.48
C LEU A 9 -30.61 -0.46 8.61
N GLU A 10 -31.82 -0.65 9.07
CA GLU A 10 -33.02 -0.18 8.37
C GLU A 10 -33.09 1.34 8.31
N ARG A 11 -32.75 2.05 9.38
CA ARG A 11 -32.68 3.51 9.39
C ARG A 11 -31.62 4.02 8.42
N VAL A 12 -30.44 3.41 8.38
CA VAL A 12 -29.37 3.77 7.44
C VAL A 12 -29.84 3.54 6.00
N ARG A 13 -30.45 2.39 5.69
CA ARG A 13 -30.99 2.12 4.34
C ARG A 13 -32.06 3.12 3.94
N GLN A 14 -32.95 3.49 4.86
CA GLN A 14 -33.99 4.48 4.61
C GLN A 14 -33.37 5.86 4.34
N ALA A 15 -32.39 6.28 5.14
CA ALA A 15 -31.69 7.55 4.93
C ALA A 15 -30.97 7.61 3.59
N LEU A 16 -30.31 6.51 3.17
CA LEU A 16 -29.67 6.39 1.86
C LEU A 16 -30.68 6.55 0.71
N ARG A 17 -31.85 5.91 0.79
CA ARG A 17 -32.91 6.05 -0.22
C ARG A 17 -33.47 7.46 -0.30
N MET A 18 -33.60 8.15 0.84
CA MET A 18 -34.08 9.54 0.89
C MET A 18 -33.01 10.55 0.44
N GLY A 19 -31.73 10.24 0.69
CA GLY A 19 -30.59 11.08 0.28
C GLY A 19 -30.16 10.90 -1.17
N ALA A 20 -30.53 9.79 -1.81
CA ALA A 20 -30.25 9.54 -3.21
C ALA A 20 -31.11 10.47 -4.08
N ARG A 21 -30.53 11.56 -4.57
CA ARG A 21 -31.23 12.46 -5.51
C ARG A 21 -31.38 11.75 -6.87
N PRO A 22 -32.60 11.54 -7.38
CA PRO A 22 -32.79 11.06 -8.74
C PRO A 22 -32.19 12.10 -9.72
N GLY A 23 -31.27 11.68 -10.56
CA GLY A 23 -30.71 12.53 -11.62
C GLY A 23 -29.27 12.98 -11.40
N ALA A 24 -28.58 12.52 -10.37
CA ALA A 24 -27.15 12.84 -10.15
C ALA A 24 -26.17 11.87 -10.84
N SER A 25 -26.64 10.94 -11.67
CA SER A 25 -25.74 10.26 -12.61
C SER A 25 -25.47 11.19 -13.79
N GLN A 26 -24.63 12.19 -13.62
CA GLN A 26 -23.92 12.68 -14.80
C GLN A 26 -23.14 11.48 -15.34
N GLU A 27 -23.41 11.10 -16.58
CA GLU A 27 -22.47 10.25 -17.31
C GLU A 27 -21.11 10.94 -17.18
N ILE A 28 -20.22 10.31 -16.42
CA ILE A 28 -18.83 10.74 -16.37
C ILE A 28 -18.34 10.50 -17.79
N GLU A 29 -18.02 11.57 -18.50
CA GLU A 29 -17.46 11.47 -19.84
C GLU A 29 -16.28 10.50 -19.80
N PRO A 30 -16.22 9.54 -20.75
CA PRO A 30 -15.08 8.62 -20.79
C PRO A 30 -13.82 9.46 -20.88
N ARG A 31 -12.80 9.03 -20.14
CA ARG A 31 -11.45 9.62 -20.04
C ARG A 31 -11.20 10.74 -21.05
N GLY A 32 -11.37 11.99 -20.63
CA GLY A 32 -10.97 13.13 -21.44
C GLY A 32 -9.45 13.24 -21.48
N ASN A 33 -8.92 13.86 -22.53
CA ASN A 33 -7.48 14.13 -22.67
C ASN A 33 -6.97 15.22 -21.69
N ILE A 34 -7.82 15.71 -20.78
CA ILE A 34 -7.48 16.82 -19.88
C ILE A 34 -6.87 16.23 -18.60
N GLY A 35 -5.59 16.53 -18.37
CA GLY A 35 -4.86 16.15 -17.16
C GLY A 35 -4.28 14.72 -17.14
N TYR A 36 -4.67 13.86 -18.07
CA TYR A 36 -4.15 12.50 -18.16
C TYR A 36 -2.76 12.49 -18.83
N GLN A 37 -1.75 12.09 -18.10
CA GLN A 37 -0.40 11.93 -18.63
C GLN A 37 -0.03 10.47 -18.90
N GLY A 38 -0.78 9.53 -18.35
CA GLY A 38 -0.57 8.10 -18.51
C GLY A 38 0.78 7.62 -17.98
N ALA A 39 1.11 6.37 -18.33
CA ALA A 39 2.35 5.73 -17.93
C ALA A 39 3.56 6.12 -18.78
N GLY A 40 3.36 6.80 -19.90
CA GLY A 40 4.42 7.06 -20.89
C GLY A 40 4.86 5.80 -21.63
N THR A 41 6.06 5.85 -22.23
CA THR A 41 6.65 4.70 -22.96
C THR A 41 7.35 3.69 -22.06
N ASP A 42 7.72 4.11 -20.83
CA ASP A 42 8.35 3.27 -19.81
C ASP A 42 7.62 3.46 -18.48
N PRO A 43 6.61 2.62 -18.19
CA PRO A 43 5.83 2.71 -16.96
C PRO A 43 6.66 2.55 -15.69
N ALA A 44 7.69 1.71 -15.72
CA ALA A 44 8.54 1.47 -14.56
C ALA A 44 9.41 2.69 -14.23
N ALA A 45 10.04 3.29 -15.22
CA ALA A 45 10.79 4.54 -15.03
C ALA A 45 9.87 5.68 -14.59
N ARG A 46 8.67 5.79 -15.16
CA ARG A 46 7.67 6.80 -14.77
C ARG A 46 7.25 6.62 -13.33
N PHE A 47 6.90 5.42 -12.91
CA PHE A 47 6.56 5.11 -11.52
C PHE A 47 7.69 5.52 -10.57
N CYS A 48 8.93 5.07 -10.82
CA CYS A 48 10.08 5.39 -9.97
C CYS A 48 10.30 6.92 -9.87
N GLN A 49 10.16 7.64 -10.98
CA GLN A 49 10.28 9.11 -11.00
C GLN A 49 9.22 9.76 -10.11
N GLN A 50 7.96 9.39 -10.26
CA GLN A 50 6.85 9.98 -9.50
C GLN A 50 6.90 9.60 -8.02
N PHE A 51 7.23 8.33 -7.71
CA PHE A 51 7.38 7.88 -6.33
C PHE A 51 8.50 8.64 -5.61
N THR A 52 9.63 8.87 -6.29
CA THR A 52 10.75 9.66 -5.75
C THR A 52 10.36 11.14 -5.60
N ALA A 53 9.65 11.71 -6.55
CA ALA A 53 9.14 13.09 -6.46
C ALA A 53 8.17 13.28 -5.28
N ALA A 54 7.41 12.24 -4.92
CA ALA A 54 6.54 12.23 -3.74
C ALA A 54 7.33 12.09 -2.41
N GLY A 55 8.63 11.78 -2.48
CA GLY A 55 9.52 11.62 -1.33
C GLY A 55 9.78 10.17 -0.92
N GLY A 56 9.33 9.19 -1.69
CA GLY A 56 9.68 7.78 -1.52
C GLY A 56 11.06 7.47 -2.12
N GLN A 57 11.56 6.28 -1.83
CA GLN A 57 12.83 5.77 -2.37
C GLN A 57 12.60 4.51 -3.21
N ALA A 58 12.82 4.61 -4.53
CA ALA A 58 12.65 3.49 -5.45
C ALA A 58 13.98 2.75 -5.68
N HIS A 59 13.94 1.42 -5.60
CA HIS A 59 15.07 0.52 -5.81
C HIS A 59 14.73 -0.48 -6.92
N PRO A 60 14.90 -0.13 -8.19
CA PRO A 60 14.72 -1.08 -9.27
C PRO A 60 15.82 -2.15 -9.22
N VAL A 61 15.46 -3.41 -9.31
CA VAL A 61 16.34 -4.57 -9.22
C VAL A 61 16.02 -5.58 -10.32
N ALA A 62 17.03 -6.30 -10.77
CA ALA A 62 16.88 -7.20 -11.91
C ALA A 62 16.08 -8.46 -11.59
N ASN A 63 16.15 -8.97 -10.35
CA ASN A 63 15.55 -10.25 -9.99
C ASN A 63 15.27 -10.35 -8.48
N ARG A 64 14.58 -11.42 -8.08
CA ARG A 64 14.20 -11.71 -6.69
C ARG A 64 15.39 -11.86 -5.75
N ALA A 65 16.51 -12.43 -6.21
CA ALA A 65 17.70 -12.60 -5.35
C ALA A 65 18.26 -11.25 -4.92
N ILE A 66 18.40 -10.31 -5.86
CA ILE A 66 18.86 -8.95 -5.58
C ILE A 66 17.84 -8.19 -4.73
N ALA A 67 16.53 -8.45 -4.91
CA ALA A 67 15.49 -7.86 -4.07
C ALA A 67 15.63 -8.29 -2.60
N ILE A 68 15.90 -9.56 -2.33
CA ILE A 68 16.15 -10.08 -0.99
C ILE A 68 17.36 -9.39 -0.36
N ASP A 69 18.48 -9.31 -1.10
CA ASP A 69 19.70 -8.67 -0.61
C ASP A 69 19.45 -7.17 -0.31
N LYS A 70 18.64 -6.49 -1.14
CA LYS A 70 18.27 -5.10 -0.90
C LYS A 70 17.39 -4.94 0.36
N VAL A 71 16.46 -5.86 0.64
CA VAL A 71 15.71 -5.84 1.92
C VAL A 71 16.66 -5.95 3.10
N LEU A 72 17.61 -6.91 3.06
CA LEU A 72 18.58 -7.11 4.14
C LEU A 72 19.48 -5.89 4.34
N GLU A 73 19.93 -5.27 3.24
CA GLU A 73 20.70 -4.02 3.26
C GLU A 73 19.93 -2.89 3.95
N LEU A 74 18.67 -2.67 3.57
CA LEU A 74 17.83 -1.63 4.16
C LEU A 74 17.56 -1.89 5.64
N VAL A 75 17.20 -3.13 6.00
CA VAL A 75 17.00 -3.54 7.41
C VAL A 75 18.25 -3.29 8.25
N GLN A 76 19.43 -3.54 7.69
CA GLN A 76 20.70 -3.24 8.35
C GLN A 76 20.98 -1.74 8.43
N ALA A 77 20.71 -0.98 7.38
CA ALA A 77 20.94 0.46 7.34
C ALA A 77 20.10 1.22 8.39
N PHE A 78 18.89 0.73 8.68
CA PHE A 78 18.02 1.27 9.74
C PHE A 78 18.31 0.68 11.12
N ASP A 79 19.30 -0.20 11.27
CA ASP A 79 19.57 -0.96 12.50
C ASP A 79 18.29 -1.63 13.07
N ALA A 80 17.36 -2.00 12.19
CA ALA A 80 16.06 -2.53 12.57
C ALA A 80 16.19 -3.90 13.22
N GLN A 81 15.68 -4.07 14.42
CA GLN A 81 15.71 -5.32 15.17
C GLN A 81 14.41 -6.12 15.02
N ARG A 82 13.29 -5.42 14.94
CA ARG A 82 11.94 -5.98 14.86
C ARG A 82 11.30 -5.69 13.51
N ILE A 83 11.07 -6.72 12.75
CA ILE A 83 10.51 -6.66 11.41
C ILE A 83 9.09 -7.20 11.42
N LEU A 84 8.14 -6.40 11.00
CA LEU A 84 6.78 -6.84 10.75
C LEU A 84 6.69 -7.28 9.29
N LEU A 85 6.54 -8.58 9.06
CA LEU A 85 6.55 -9.16 7.70
C LEU A 85 5.14 -9.59 7.30
N GLY A 86 4.67 -9.08 6.16
CA GLY A 86 3.47 -9.54 5.48
C GLY A 86 3.60 -10.98 5.02
N SER A 87 2.49 -11.54 4.62
CA SER A 87 2.41 -12.90 4.08
C SER A 87 1.55 -12.92 2.83
N GLY A 88 1.73 -13.92 1.99
CA GLY A 88 1.03 -14.09 0.73
C GLY A 88 1.96 -14.72 -0.30
N THR A 89 1.41 -15.27 -1.36
CA THR A 89 2.14 -16.08 -2.34
C THR A 89 3.43 -15.41 -2.82
N PHE A 90 3.38 -14.12 -3.09
CA PHE A 90 4.54 -13.37 -3.60
C PHE A 90 5.63 -13.19 -2.52
N ILE A 91 5.26 -12.72 -1.32
CA ILE A 91 6.21 -12.47 -0.21
C ILE A 91 6.78 -13.79 0.32
N ASP A 92 5.93 -14.81 0.49
CA ASP A 92 6.34 -16.11 1.00
C ASP A 92 7.34 -16.81 0.06
N ALA A 93 7.14 -16.65 -1.27
CA ALA A 93 8.05 -17.17 -2.28
C ALA A 93 9.47 -16.55 -2.26
N LEU A 94 9.64 -15.39 -1.63
CA LEU A 94 10.95 -14.77 -1.46
C LEU A 94 11.77 -15.40 -0.31
N GLY A 95 11.15 -16.15 0.60
CA GLY A 95 11.85 -16.76 1.74
C GLY A 95 12.49 -15.74 2.69
N LEU A 96 11.94 -14.52 2.75
CA LEU A 96 12.49 -13.41 3.53
C LEU A 96 12.52 -13.70 5.03
N ARG A 97 11.52 -14.43 5.54
CA ARG A 97 11.42 -14.76 6.98
C ARG A 97 12.66 -15.47 7.48
N GLU A 98 13.10 -16.50 6.78
CA GLU A 98 14.28 -17.29 7.12
C GLU A 98 15.56 -16.48 6.98
N ARG A 99 15.68 -15.69 5.92
CA ARG A 99 16.83 -14.83 5.67
C ARG A 99 17.00 -13.75 6.75
N LEU A 100 15.91 -13.10 7.15
CA LEU A 100 15.91 -12.10 8.22
C LEU A 100 16.25 -12.71 9.58
N LYS A 101 15.71 -13.90 9.90
CA LYS A 101 16.06 -14.63 11.12
C LYS A 101 17.52 -15.05 11.16
N LEU A 102 18.08 -15.54 10.05
CA LEU A 102 19.51 -15.85 9.93
C LEU A 102 20.40 -14.61 10.10
N ALA A 103 19.90 -13.43 9.71
CA ALA A 103 20.55 -12.15 9.96
C ALA A 103 20.34 -11.64 11.40
N GLY A 104 19.79 -12.46 12.32
CA GLY A 104 19.60 -12.12 13.73
C GLY A 104 18.43 -11.19 14.03
N ARG A 105 17.46 -11.04 13.10
CA ARG A 105 16.31 -10.14 13.29
C ARG A 105 15.11 -10.88 13.85
N HIS A 106 14.31 -10.21 14.69
CA HIS A 106 13.01 -10.69 15.12
C HIS A 106 11.99 -10.43 14.01
N VAL A 107 11.30 -11.50 13.57
CA VAL A 107 10.32 -11.40 12.48
C VAL A 107 8.96 -11.81 13.00
N ASP A 108 8.13 -10.81 13.19
CA ASP A 108 6.74 -10.95 13.62
C ASP A 108 5.81 -10.97 12.38
N SER A 109 4.64 -11.56 12.53
CA SER A 109 3.61 -11.58 11.51
C SER A 109 2.57 -10.49 11.76
N ALA A 110 1.76 -10.22 10.76
CA ALA A 110 0.77 -9.15 10.77
C ALA A 110 -0.38 -9.36 11.78
N ASP A 111 -0.57 -10.59 12.26
CA ASP A 111 -1.55 -11.00 13.28
C ASP A 111 -0.98 -11.00 14.71
N ALA A 112 0.24 -10.50 14.89
CA ALA A 112 0.86 -10.37 16.21
C ALA A 112 0.03 -9.46 17.14
N ALA A 113 0.29 -9.60 18.45
CA ALA A 113 -0.34 -8.77 19.47
C ALA A 113 -0.08 -7.26 19.21
N ARG A 114 -1.01 -6.42 19.61
CA ARG A 114 -0.96 -4.97 19.38
C ARG A 114 0.37 -4.34 19.77
N ASP A 115 0.89 -4.66 20.95
CA ASP A 115 2.14 -4.08 21.44
C ASP A 115 3.35 -4.49 20.56
N THR A 116 3.33 -5.71 20.02
CA THR A 116 4.33 -6.19 19.06
C THR A 116 4.28 -5.39 17.77
N LEU A 117 3.06 -5.13 17.23
CA LEU A 117 2.87 -4.33 16.02
C LEU A 117 3.42 -2.91 16.19
N PHE A 118 3.18 -2.28 17.35
CA PHE A 118 3.69 -0.94 17.65
C PHE A 118 5.19 -0.90 17.94
N ALA A 119 5.80 -2.02 18.30
CA ALA A 119 7.24 -2.12 18.57
C ALA A 119 8.07 -2.45 17.32
N ALA A 120 7.45 -2.57 16.15
CA ALA A 120 8.15 -2.88 14.92
C ALA A 120 8.95 -1.66 14.41
N ASP A 121 10.18 -1.90 14.00
CA ASP A 121 11.06 -0.88 13.43
C ASP A 121 10.80 -0.71 11.93
N VAL A 122 10.55 -1.84 11.24
CA VAL A 122 10.34 -1.88 9.79
C VAL A 122 9.15 -2.78 9.48
N GLY A 123 8.26 -2.31 8.59
CA GLY A 123 7.24 -3.11 7.95
C GLY A 123 7.70 -3.53 6.55
N VAL A 124 7.56 -4.81 6.21
CA VAL A 124 7.84 -5.35 4.88
C VAL A 124 6.57 -5.98 4.33
N SER A 125 6.12 -5.55 3.16
CA SER A 125 4.90 -6.07 2.54
C SER A 125 5.02 -6.24 1.03
N GLY A 126 4.12 -7.02 0.45
CA GLY A 126 3.80 -6.94 -0.97
C GLY A 126 3.02 -5.67 -1.29
N VAL A 127 2.68 -5.51 -2.54
CA VAL A 127 1.82 -4.44 -3.08
C VAL A 127 0.83 -5.07 -4.04
N ASP A 128 -0.38 -4.55 -4.13
CA ASP A 128 -1.33 -5.05 -5.13
C ASP A 128 -1.10 -4.40 -6.49
N TYR A 129 -0.98 -3.06 -6.53
CA TYR A 129 -0.72 -2.31 -7.76
C TYR A 129 0.22 -1.13 -7.50
N LEU A 130 0.93 -0.74 -8.55
CA LEU A 130 1.76 0.46 -8.62
C LEU A 130 1.17 1.39 -9.67
N VAL A 131 0.87 2.64 -9.31
CA VAL A 131 0.27 3.63 -10.24
C VAL A 131 1.37 4.48 -10.83
N ALA A 132 1.65 4.33 -12.13
CA ALA A 132 2.75 5.01 -12.79
C ALA A 132 2.59 6.53 -12.84
N GLU A 133 1.38 7.03 -13.06
CA GLU A 133 1.09 8.46 -13.16
C GLU A 133 1.44 9.22 -11.89
N THR A 134 1.13 8.66 -10.72
CA THR A 134 1.24 9.33 -9.42
C THR A 134 2.38 8.84 -8.54
N GLY A 135 3.01 7.71 -8.90
CA GLY A 135 3.96 7.03 -8.04
C GLY A 135 3.32 6.48 -6.78
N SER A 136 2.08 6.00 -6.87
CA SER A 136 1.36 5.51 -5.69
C SER A 136 1.45 3.99 -5.58
N LEU A 137 1.52 3.51 -4.33
CA LEU A 137 1.38 2.11 -3.95
C LEU A 137 -0.07 1.86 -3.57
N VAL A 138 -0.68 0.80 -4.07
CA VAL A 138 -2.06 0.42 -3.75
C VAL A 138 -2.08 -0.90 -2.99
N PHE A 139 -2.77 -0.91 -1.86
CA PHE A 139 -2.92 -2.07 -0.99
C PHE A 139 -4.41 -2.39 -0.78
N LEU A 140 -4.78 -3.62 -1.03
CA LEU A 140 -6.10 -4.15 -0.73
C LEU A 140 -6.04 -4.90 0.61
N ALA A 141 -6.71 -4.39 1.64
CA ALA A 141 -6.64 -4.98 2.97
C ALA A 141 -7.11 -6.44 2.99
N ARG A 142 -6.27 -7.32 3.52
CA ARG A 142 -6.50 -8.76 3.73
C ARG A 142 -6.08 -9.16 5.13
N PRO A 143 -6.58 -10.29 5.68
CA PRO A 143 -6.09 -10.81 6.96
C PRO A 143 -4.56 -11.03 6.98
N SER A 144 -3.99 -11.52 5.86
CA SER A 144 -2.55 -11.74 5.69
C SER A 144 -1.73 -10.46 5.53
N GLU A 145 -2.36 -9.41 5.02
CA GLU A 145 -1.74 -8.08 4.78
C GLU A 145 -2.66 -6.97 5.29
N PRO A 146 -2.78 -6.84 6.62
CA PRO A 146 -3.57 -5.77 7.21
C PRO A 146 -2.85 -4.42 7.07
N ARG A 147 -3.60 -3.33 7.13
CA ARG A 147 -3.07 -1.97 7.03
C ARG A 147 -1.96 -1.63 8.02
N SER A 148 -1.89 -2.35 9.13
CA SER A 148 -0.85 -2.16 10.14
C SER A 148 0.57 -2.31 9.58
N LEU A 149 0.78 -3.17 8.60
CA LEU A 149 2.08 -3.38 7.94
C LEU A 149 2.65 -2.09 7.34
N SER A 150 1.80 -1.33 6.66
CA SER A 150 2.21 -0.12 5.92
C SER A 150 2.00 1.17 6.69
N LEU A 151 1.38 1.14 7.88
CA LEU A 151 1.01 2.35 8.61
C LEU A 151 1.65 2.49 9.99
N LEU A 152 1.99 1.40 10.68
CA LEU A 152 2.50 1.47 12.05
C LEU A 152 4.02 1.62 12.14
N PRO A 153 4.85 0.84 11.43
CA PRO A 153 6.29 0.96 11.51
C PRO A 153 6.77 2.31 10.99
N PRO A 154 7.84 2.89 11.58
CA PRO A 154 8.41 4.16 11.12
C PRO A 154 9.01 4.08 9.72
N VAL A 155 9.41 2.89 9.27
CA VAL A 155 9.93 2.61 7.93
C VAL A 155 9.07 1.52 7.29
N HIS A 156 8.68 1.72 6.03
CA HIS A 156 7.95 0.73 5.24
C HIS A 156 8.74 0.35 3.98
N ILE A 157 8.97 -0.94 3.77
CA ILE A 157 9.60 -1.51 2.58
C ILE A 157 8.53 -2.30 1.83
N ALA A 158 8.14 -1.80 0.68
CA ALA A 158 7.21 -2.45 -0.23
C ALA A 158 7.98 -3.22 -1.31
N ILE A 159 7.57 -4.43 -1.64
CA ILE A 159 8.19 -5.24 -2.70
C ILE A 159 7.14 -5.52 -3.77
N ALA A 160 7.49 -5.24 -5.02
CA ALA A 160 6.60 -5.39 -6.16
C ALA A 160 7.34 -5.86 -7.42
N SER A 161 6.61 -6.44 -8.36
CA SER A 161 7.05 -6.70 -9.73
C SER A 161 6.60 -5.56 -10.65
N VAL A 162 7.34 -5.34 -11.74
CA VAL A 162 6.94 -4.41 -12.82
C VAL A 162 5.59 -4.78 -13.43
N GLU A 163 5.18 -6.05 -13.37
CA GLU A 163 3.89 -6.53 -13.85
C GLU A 163 2.69 -5.95 -13.07
N GLN A 164 2.91 -5.44 -11.86
CA GLN A 164 1.88 -4.82 -11.02
C GLN A 164 1.68 -3.34 -11.34
N ILE A 165 2.43 -2.79 -12.31
CA ILE A 165 2.32 -1.38 -12.70
C ILE A 165 1.10 -1.19 -13.59
N ILE A 166 0.23 -0.27 -13.17
CA ILE A 166 -0.91 0.22 -13.94
C ILE A 166 -0.68 1.68 -14.33
N PRO A 167 -1.24 2.14 -15.45
CA PRO A 167 -1.00 3.50 -15.93
C PRO A 167 -1.47 4.58 -14.96
N ASP A 168 -2.69 4.47 -14.45
CA ASP A 168 -3.34 5.49 -13.63
C ASP A 168 -4.40 4.92 -12.68
N LEU A 169 -5.05 5.80 -11.90
CA LEU A 169 -6.09 5.41 -10.96
C LEU A 169 -7.41 5.00 -11.63
N PHE A 170 -7.69 5.41 -12.86
CA PHE A 170 -8.89 4.95 -13.57
C PHE A 170 -8.77 3.46 -13.88
N ASP A 171 -7.61 3.03 -14.41
CA ASP A 171 -7.34 1.61 -14.63
C ASP A 171 -7.43 0.82 -13.33
N PHE A 172 -6.96 1.40 -12.20
CA PHE A 172 -7.11 0.77 -10.89
C PHE A 172 -8.57 0.54 -10.53
N PHE A 173 -9.45 1.53 -10.67
CA PHE A 173 -10.86 1.39 -10.29
C PHE A 173 -11.61 0.44 -11.22
N ASP A 174 -11.22 0.32 -12.48
CA ASP A 174 -11.76 -0.68 -13.40
C ASP A 174 -11.38 -2.11 -12.98
N LEU A 175 -10.14 -2.31 -12.50
CA LEU A 175 -9.62 -3.60 -12.05
C LEU A 175 -10.07 -3.98 -10.62
N ALA A 176 -10.10 -3.00 -9.72
CA ALA A 176 -10.28 -3.23 -8.28
C ALA A 176 -11.75 -3.35 -7.85
N SER A 177 -12.70 -3.18 -8.76
CA SER A 177 -14.12 -3.12 -8.42
C SER A 177 -14.65 -4.39 -7.75
N VAL A 178 -13.98 -5.53 -7.94
CA VAL A 178 -14.47 -6.82 -7.42
C VAL A 178 -13.30 -7.76 -7.11
N ARG A 179 -13.24 -8.34 -5.89
CA ARG A 179 -12.37 -9.49 -5.60
C ARG A 179 -12.80 -10.71 -6.43
N GLU A 180 -11.94 -11.73 -6.53
CA GLU A 180 -12.25 -13.00 -7.19
C GLU A 180 -13.55 -13.64 -6.65
N ASP A 181 -13.89 -13.42 -5.37
CA ASP A 181 -15.13 -13.88 -4.73
C ASP A 181 -16.34 -12.93 -4.91
N GLY A 182 -16.18 -11.86 -5.68
CA GLY A 182 -17.24 -10.89 -5.93
C GLY A 182 -17.47 -9.90 -4.77
N THR A 183 -16.65 -9.89 -3.72
CA THR A 183 -16.79 -8.96 -2.60
C THR A 183 -15.79 -7.81 -2.72
N PRO A 184 -16.19 -6.55 -2.38
CA PRO A 184 -15.23 -5.45 -2.33
C PRO A 184 -14.25 -5.63 -1.17
N PRO A 185 -13.00 -5.16 -1.29
CA PRO A 185 -12.06 -5.16 -0.18
C PRO A 185 -12.60 -4.28 0.96
N SER A 186 -12.31 -4.67 2.21
CA SER A 186 -12.75 -3.91 3.40
C SER A 186 -12.11 -2.52 3.48
N CYS A 187 -10.95 -2.35 2.87
CA CYS A 187 -10.24 -1.08 2.74
C CYS A 187 -9.28 -1.14 1.56
N ILE A 188 -9.17 -0.02 0.86
CA ILE A 188 -8.16 0.25 -0.16
C ILE A 188 -7.28 1.37 0.38
N SER A 189 -5.97 1.12 0.49
CA SER A 189 -5.00 2.15 0.86
C SER A 189 -4.20 2.56 -0.37
N ILE A 190 -4.20 3.85 -0.71
CA ILE A 190 -3.38 4.42 -1.78
C ILE A 190 -2.35 5.31 -1.10
N ILE A 191 -1.08 4.92 -1.20
CA ILE A 191 0.03 5.57 -0.49
C ILE A 191 0.95 6.24 -1.51
N THR A 192 1.04 7.56 -1.44
CA THR A 192 1.87 8.38 -2.34
C THR A 192 2.97 9.07 -1.53
N GLY A 193 4.07 8.35 -1.33
CA GLY A 193 5.20 8.83 -0.52
C GLY A 193 4.99 8.74 1.00
N PRO A 194 5.97 9.21 1.79
CA PRO A 194 5.97 9.14 3.25
C PRO A 194 4.89 10.03 3.88
N SER A 195 4.53 9.70 5.14
CA SER A 195 3.57 10.49 5.92
C SER A 195 4.07 11.92 6.11
N LYS A 196 3.26 12.89 5.71
CA LYS A 196 3.57 14.33 5.80
C LYS A 196 2.41 15.05 6.49
N THR A 197 2.71 15.79 7.55
CA THR A 197 1.73 16.63 8.28
C THR A 197 2.18 18.07 8.19
N GLY A 198 1.34 18.93 7.61
CA GLY A 198 1.68 20.32 7.28
C GLY A 198 1.13 21.38 8.23
N ASP A 199 0.42 20.99 9.30
CA ASP A 199 -0.35 21.92 10.15
C ASP A 199 0.27 22.18 11.54
N ILE A 200 1.45 21.67 11.83
CA ILE A 200 2.12 21.89 13.11
C ILE A 200 3.08 23.07 12.94
N GLU A 201 2.69 24.24 13.43
CA GLU A 201 3.51 25.48 13.43
C GLU A 201 4.04 25.90 12.04
N LEU A 202 3.26 25.63 10.96
CA LEU A 202 3.66 25.88 9.57
C LEU A 202 4.94 25.13 9.13
N LYS A 203 5.31 24.07 9.84
CA LYS A 203 6.44 23.19 9.48
C LYS A 203 5.91 21.85 8.98
N LEU A 204 6.50 21.37 7.90
CA LEU A 204 6.24 20.03 7.40
C LEU A 204 6.93 19.03 8.33
N VAL A 205 6.15 18.17 9.01
CA VAL A 205 6.66 17.10 9.86
C VAL A 205 6.35 15.76 9.18
N THR A 206 7.36 14.92 9.04
CA THR A 206 7.21 13.57 8.47
C THR A 206 7.06 12.52 9.58
N GLY A 207 6.31 11.43 9.31
CA GLY A 207 6.27 10.27 10.20
C GLY A 207 5.33 10.37 11.39
N VAL A 208 4.42 11.36 11.46
CA VAL A 208 3.50 11.52 12.61
C VAL A 208 2.34 10.52 12.57
N HIS A 209 1.77 10.28 11.40
CA HIS A 209 0.57 9.44 11.22
C HIS A 209 0.79 8.24 10.31
N GLY A 210 2.03 7.86 10.10
CA GLY A 210 2.44 6.75 9.24
C GLY A 210 3.95 6.75 9.07
N PRO A 211 4.53 5.87 8.23
CA PRO A 211 5.96 5.80 8.01
C PRO A 211 6.56 7.13 7.59
N GLY A 212 7.64 7.53 8.25
CA GLY A 212 8.46 8.68 7.86
C GLY A 212 9.31 8.39 6.62
N GLU A 213 9.59 7.11 6.37
CA GLU A 213 10.33 6.64 5.20
C GLU A 213 9.62 5.47 4.53
N ILE A 214 9.53 5.54 3.19
CA ILE A 214 8.94 4.50 2.37
C ILE A 214 9.89 4.14 1.25
N HIS A 215 10.20 2.84 1.16
CA HIS A 215 11.01 2.25 0.11
C HIS A 215 10.15 1.33 -0.76
N VAL A 216 10.38 1.33 -2.07
CA VAL A 216 9.84 0.31 -2.97
C VAL A 216 10.99 -0.42 -3.65
N ILE A 217 11.00 -1.76 -3.54
CA ILE A 217 11.90 -2.62 -4.28
C ILE A 217 11.11 -3.14 -5.48
N LEU A 218 11.47 -2.68 -6.67
CA LEU A 218 10.78 -2.99 -7.91
C LEU A 218 11.56 -4.03 -8.71
N ILE A 219 11.01 -5.24 -8.82
CA ILE A 219 11.63 -6.38 -9.49
C ILE A 219 11.24 -6.36 -10.97
N ALA A 220 12.23 -6.46 -11.84
CA ALA A 220 12.04 -6.45 -13.29
C ALA A 220 11.51 -7.78 -13.88
N GLU A 221 11.58 -8.88 -13.11
CA GLU A 221 11.04 -10.20 -13.46
C GLU A 221 9.58 -10.35 -13.04
#